data_00ff6bd76a38e8d660fed28bc8450cb6
#
_entry.id   00ff6bd76a38e8d660fed28bc8450cb6
#
_cell.length_a   1.000
_cell.length_b   1.000
_cell.length_c   1.000
_cell.angle_alpha   90.00
_cell.angle_beta   90.00
_cell.angle_gamma   90.00
#
_symmetry.space_group_name_H-M   'P 1'
#
loop_
_entity.id
_entity.type
_entity.pdbx_description
1 polymer ?
#
loop_
_entity_poly.entity_id
_entity_poly.type
_entity_poly.pdbx_seq_one_letter_code
_entity_poly.pdbx_strand_id
1 'polypeptide(L)'
;MAAPILSYEGLGLIQGEGWLFRGLDIYLGERDRLALIGRNGAGKTTLLKCLTGLIDPDEGKRTIVPGTHVVLLEQDPDMSGFATLSDWALHGPDAPQPHEAAAIAGQLGIDLSRTVATASGGERRRAAITRALAQKPDVLFLDEPTNHLDLAAIEWLEDWLKRFTGVFIAISHDRTFLTRLTKSCIWLDRGQLRRAEIGFGGFEAWTERVYDEEARAAEKLDAKLKLELHWLQRGVTARRRRNQGRLAKLHEMRAQRAAMLGSAGTAKLALAKDDVRSKTVIDADHVSKSYGERPIIRDFSLRVQRGDRIGIVGPNGAGKTTLLKLLTGEIAPDSGKVTRAKTLSGIVIDQQRRLMEPQRRVRDVLAGGGDWIDVRGHKKHIKGYLKEFLFDPAIVDAPIGSLSGGERSRLLLAREFARHANLLVLDEPTNDLDLETLDLLQEVIADYDGTVLIVSHDRDFLDRTVTITLGLDGSGKVDVVAGGYEDWVRQRYQAKHSRPPARGRGSGGGSDQDKPTPPALRASSLPASGRGAKLSYKDQRDYDRLPGEIERLETEVAADEAALSDPDLFLRDADRFAELSERIARHRADIEAAELRWLEVAEMAEALGR
;
A
#
# COMPACT_ATOMS: atom_id res chain seq x y z
N MET A 1 -29.39 13.75 -11.17
CA MET A 1 -27.99 14.02 -10.79
C MET A 1 -27.65 15.40 -11.31
N ALA A 2 -26.93 16.23 -10.56
CA ALA A 2 -26.40 17.50 -11.06
C ALA A 2 -25.43 17.19 -12.22
N ALA A 3 -25.33 18.10 -13.20
CA ALA A 3 -24.39 17.94 -14.32
C ALA A 3 -22.95 17.92 -13.76
N PRO A 4 -22.07 17.05 -14.27
CA PRO A 4 -20.68 17.02 -13.83
C PRO A 4 -19.96 18.31 -14.24
N ILE A 5 -19.08 18.82 -13.38
CA ILE A 5 -18.24 19.99 -13.68
C ILE A 5 -17.15 19.66 -14.71
N LEU A 6 -16.66 18.42 -14.67
CA LEU A 6 -15.73 17.83 -15.62
C LEU A 6 -16.09 16.37 -15.83
N SER A 7 -16.11 15.92 -17.08
CA SER A 7 -16.29 14.50 -17.42
C SER A 7 -15.38 14.09 -18.56
N TYR A 8 -15.07 12.81 -18.57
CA TYR A 8 -14.41 12.12 -19.66
C TYR A 8 -15.17 10.84 -19.97
N GLU A 9 -15.54 10.62 -21.23
CA GLU A 9 -16.27 9.45 -21.70
C GLU A 9 -15.40 8.66 -22.68
N GLY A 10 -15.24 7.36 -22.43
CA GLY A 10 -14.47 6.46 -23.27
C GLY A 10 -12.97 6.76 -23.33
N LEU A 11 -12.38 7.34 -22.28
CA LEU A 11 -10.96 7.72 -22.24
C LEU A 11 -10.07 6.52 -22.50
N GLY A 12 -9.21 6.62 -23.51
CA GLY A 12 -8.19 5.64 -23.85
C GLY A 12 -6.86 6.29 -24.16
N LEU A 13 -5.77 5.72 -23.64
CA LEU A 13 -4.40 6.18 -23.91
C LEU A 13 -3.45 5.01 -24.15
N ILE A 14 -2.67 5.11 -25.22
CA ILE A 14 -1.60 4.18 -25.56
C ILE A 14 -0.28 4.71 -24.99
N GLN A 15 0.47 3.82 -24.32
CA GLN A 15 1.82 4.14 -23.86
C GLN A 15 2.76 2.97 -24.22
N GLY A 16 3.80 3.26 -25.00
CA GLY A 16 4.67 2.22 -25.54
C GLY A 16 3.96 1.33 -26.55
N GLU A 17 3.98 0.02 -26.35
CA GLU A 17 3.38 -0.95 -27.29
C GLU A 17 1.93 -1.35 -26.95
N GLY A 18 1.31 -0.73 -25.93
CA GLY A 18 0.00 -1.17 -25.45
C GLY A 18 -0.87 -0.07 -24.82
N TRP A 19 -2.11 -0.43 -24.56
CA TRP A 19 -3.03 0.44 -23.84
C TRP A 19 -2.63 0.54 -22.37
N LEU A 20 -2.39 1.77 -21.90
CA LEU A 20 -2.24 2.05 -20.48
C LEU A 20 -3.60 1.91 -19.77
N PHE A 21 -4.64 2.46 -20.39
CA PHE A 21 -6.04 2.27 -20.05
C PHE A 21 -6.92 2.52 -21.29
N ARG A 22 -8.13 1.96 -21.30
CA ARG A 22 -9.06 2.13 -22.43
C ARG A 22 -10.50 2.06 -21.97
N GLY A 23 -11.33 2.95 -22.54
CA GLY A 23 -12.77 2.97 -22.29
C GLY A 23 -13.12 3.40 -20.85
N LEU A 24 -12.34 4.33 -20.26
CA LEU A 24 -12.63 4.82 -18.92
C LEU A 24 -13.67 5.95 -18.98
N ASP A 25 -14.68 5.84 -18.11
CA ASP A 25 -15.67 6.88 -17.88
C ASP A 25 -15.46 7.52 -16.52
N ILE A 26 -15.30 8.85 -16.50
CA ILE A 26 -15.02 9.63 -15.28
C ILE A 26 -15.97 10.82 -15.24
N TYR A 27 -16.67 10.98 -14.13
CA TYR A 27 -17.58 12.09 -13.89
C TYR A 27 -17.25 12.74 -12.56
N LEU A 28 -16.94 14.04 -12.57
CA LEU A 28 -16.65 14.83 -11.37
C LEU A 28 -17.82 15.78 -11.11
N GLY A 29 -18.52 15.55 -10.00
CA GLY A 29 -19.61 16.39 -9.53
C GLY A 29 -19.10 17.55 -8.69
N GLU A 30 -19.97 18.52 -8.42
CA GLU A 30 -19.67 19.63 -7.50
C GLU A 30 -19.31 19.10 -6.10
N ARG A 31 -18.21 19.59 -5.53
CA ARG A 31 -17.71 19.21 -4.20
C ARG A 31 -17.26 17.76 -4.05
N ASP A 32 -16.96 17.07 -5.12
CA ASP A 32 -16.34 15.74 -5.06
C ASP A 32 -14.98 15.82 -4.37
N ARG A 33 -14.74 14.90 -3.44
CA ARG A 33 -13.48 14.76 -2.69
C ARG A 33 -13.01 13.33 -2.83
N LEU A 34 -12.15 13.09 -3.82
CA LEU A 34 -11.84 11.77 -4.30
C LEU A 34 -10.39 11.40 -3.97
N ALA A 35 -10.19 10.16 -3.51
CA ALA A 35 -8.88 9.52 -3.50
C ALA A 35 -8.71 8.74 -4.81
N LEU A 36 -7.63 8.98 -5.57
CA LEU A 36 -7.24 8.16 -6.70
C LEU A 36 -6.18 7.16 -6.28
N ILE A 37 -6.56 5.90 -6.24
CA ILE A 37 -5.77 4.80 -5.71
C ILE A 37 -5.38 3.86 -6.86
N GLY A 38 -4.22 3.22 -6.77
CA GLY A 38 -3.71 2.25 -7.72
C GLY A 38 -2.22 2.04 -7.57
N ARG A 39 -1.71 0.95 -8.13
CA ARG A 39 -0.27 0.61 -8.10
C ARG A 39 0.59 1.68 -8.74
N ASN A 40 1.87 1.72 -8.38
CA ASN A 40 2.84 2.52 -9.11
C ASN A 40 2.96 2.00 -10.55
N GLY A 41 2.94 2.94 -11.51
CA GLY A 41 2.92 2.58 -12.93
C GLY A 41 1.52 2.29 -13.51
N ALA A 42 0.45 2.28 -12.71
CA ALA A 42 -0.92 2.09 -13.22
C ALA A 42 -1.45 3.25 -14.07
N GLY A 43 -0.72 4.37 -14.14
CA GLY A 43 -1.12 5.53 -14.96
C GLY A 43 -1.88 6.61 -14.18
N LYS A 44 -1.82 6.65 -12.84
CA LYS A 44 -2.53 7.65 -12.01
C LYS A 44 -2.19 9.09 -12.39
N THR A 45 -0.91 9.46 -12.39
CA THR A 45 -0.41 10.78 -12.80
C THR A 45 -0.80 11.11 -14.24
N THR A 46 -0.68 10.12 -15.15
CA THR A 46 -1.05 10.26 -16.56
C THR A 46 -2.55 10.53 -16.70
N LEU A 47 -3.38 9.83 -15.92
CA LEU A 47 -4.82 10.06 -15.88
C LEU A 47 -5.14 11.50 -15.43
N LEU A 48 -4.50 12.02 -14.39
CA LEU A 48 -4.67 13.40 -13.97
C LEU A 48 -4.25 14.39 -15.09
N LYS A 49 -3.15 14.10 -15.80
CA LYS A 49 -2.71 14.92 -16.93
C LYS A 49 -3.68 14.89 -18.11
N CYS A 50 -4.36 13.78 -18.39
CA CYS A 50 -5.45 13.73 -19.38
C CYS A 50 -6.66 14.54 -18.90
N LEU A 51 -7.04 14.44 -17.63
CA LEU A 51 -8.17 15.20 -17.08
C LEU A 51 -7.94 16.72 -17.10
N THR A 52 -6.69 17.16 -16.92
CA THR A 52 -6.34 18.60 -17.07
C THR A 52 -6.27 19.05 -18.51
N GLY A 53 -6.09 18.13 -19.46
CA GLY A 53 -5.84 18.45 -20.87
C GLY A 53 -4.37 18.75 -21.18
N LEU A 54 -3.45 18.37 -20.28
CA LEU A 54 -2.00 18.43 -20.54
C LEU A 54 -1.52 17.30 -21.45
N ILE A 55 -2.27 16.22 -21.52
CA ILE A 55 -2.05 15.09 -22.44
C ILE A 55 -3.34 14.86 -23.20
N ASP A 56 -3.26 14.85 -24.53
CA ASP A 56 -4.37 14.47 -25.39
C ASP A 56 -4.38 12.94 -25.48
N PRO A 57 -5.47 12.27 -25.08
CA PRO A 57 -5.58 10.82 -25.19
C PRO A 57 -5.91 10.39 -26.64
N ASP A 58 -5.73 9.09 -26.91
CA ASP A 58 -6.00 8.50 -28.23
C ASP A 58 -7.50 8.29 -28.48
N GLU A 59 -8.29 8.04 -27.43
CA GLU A 59 -9.74 7.83 -27.51
C GLU A 59 -10.46 8.64 -26.41
N GLY A 60 -11.71 8.99 -26.65
CA GLY A 60 -12.61 9.57 -25.67
C GLY A 60 -12.93 11.04 -25.90
N LYS A 61 -13.87 11.56 -25.10
CA LYS A 61 -14.33 12.93 -25.16
C LYS A 61 -14.33 13.59 -23.80
N ARG A 62 -13.56 14.67 -23.67
CA ARG A 62 -13.55 15.53 -22.49
C ARG A 62 -14.66 16.56 -22.59
N THR A 63 -15.42 16.72 -21.50
CA THR A 63 -16.41 17.78 -21.36
C THR A 63 -16.16 18.52 -20.06
N ILE A 64 -16.11 19.85 -20.12
CA ILE A 64 -15.87 20.73 -18.97
C ILE A 64 -16.86 21.89 -19.03
N VAL A 65 -17.34 22.31 -17.87
CA VAL A 65 -18.21 23.50 -17.78
C VAL A 65 -17.39 24.74 -18.16
N PRO A 66 -17.87 25.59 -19.05
CA PRO A 66 -17.15 26.81 -19.47
C PRO A 66 -16.80 27.69 -18.26
N GLY A 67 -15.57 28.19 -18.25
CA GLY A 67 -15.06 29.06 -17.17
C GLY A 67 -14.54 28.30 -15.94
N THR A 68 -14.57 26.96 -15.93
CA THR A 68 -13.99 26.17 -14.84
C THR A 68 -12.46 26.23 -14.86
N HIS A 69 -11.86 26.63 -13.77
CA HIS A 69 -10.41 26.68 -13.59
C HIS A 69 -9.89 25.37 -13.00
N VAL A 70 -9.13 24.61 -13.79
CA VAL A 70 -8.55 23.31 -13.41
C VAL A 70 -7.06 23.46 -13.17
N VAL A 71 -6.59 23.06 -12.00
CA VAL A 71 -5.17 23.13 -11.60
C VAL A 71 -4.66 21.76 -11.22
N LEU A 72 -3.45 21.43 -11.67
CA LEU A 72 -2.70 20.23 -11.26
C LEU A 72 -1.50 20.64 -10.42
N LEU A 73 -1.42 20.12 -9.20
CA LEU A 73 -0.19 20.08 -8.43
C LEU A 73 0.60 18.83 -8.81
N GLU A 74 1.58 18.99 -9.69
CA GLU A 74 2.44 17.89 -10.13
C GLU A 74 3.33 17.36 -8.99
N GLN A 75 3.71 16.09 -9.07
CA GLN A 75 4.58 15.45 -8.09
C GLN A 75 5.97 16.12 -8.04
N ASP A 76 6.58 16.36 -9.20
CA ASP A 76 7.90 16.99 -9.34
C ASP A 76 7.86 18.03 -10.49
N PRO A 77 7.41 19.27 -10.18
CA PRO A 77 7.31 20.29 -11.22
C PRO A 77 8.68 20.75 -11.69
N ASP A 78 8.83 20.92 -12.99
CA ASP A 78 10.06 21.45 -13.58
C ASP A 78 10.22 22.94 -13.21
N MET A 79 11.25 23.21 -12.43
CA MET A 79 11.66 24.57 -12.05
C MET A 79 12.97 25.00 -12.74
N SER A 80 13.46 24.20 -13.69
CA SER A 80 14.67 24.52 -14.46
C SER A 80 14.47 25.80 -15.27
N GLY A 81 15.49 26.65 -15.32
CA GLY A 81 15.43 27.91 -16.05
C GLY A 81 14.89 29.11 -15.24
N PHE A 82 14.45 28.92 -13.99
CA PHE A 82 14.05 30.01 -13.10
C PHE A 82 15.12 30.30 -12.06
N ALA A 83 15.35 31.61 -11.80
CA ALA A 83 16.33 32.04 -10.82
C ALA A 83 15.85 31.83 -9.38
N THR A 84 14.62 32.23 -9.10
CA THR A 84 13.99 32.15 -7.78
C THR A 84 12.71 31.32 -7.81
N LEU A 85 12.26 30.89 -6.62
CA LEU A 85 10.96 30.21 -6.46
C LEU A 85 9.80 31.15 -6.82
N SER A 86 9.96 32.46 -6.60
CA SER A 86 8.98 33.49 -6.97
C SER A 86 8.85 33.60 -8.48
N ASP A 87 9.98 33.63 -9.23
CA ASP A 87 9.95 33.71 -10.68
C ASP A 87 9.18 32.53 -11.28
N TRP A 88 9.39 31.33 -10.74
CA TRP A 88 8.66 30.15 -11.15
C TRP A 88 7.18 30.18 -10.75
N ALA A 89 6.88 30.56 -9.49
CA ALA A 89 5.51 30.53 -8.98
C ALA A 89 4.58 31.55 -9.68
N LEU A 90 5.14 32.65 -10.14
CA LEU A 90 4.42 33.76 -10.80
C LEU A 90 4.56 33.74 -12.32
N HIS A 91 5.06 32.67 -12.91
CA HIS A 91 5.25 32.54 -14.36
C HIS A 91 4.02 31.96 -15.06
N GLY A 92 3.76 32.42 -16.29
CA GLY A 92 2.76 31.86 -17.20
C GLY A 92 1.40 32.55 -17.18
N PRO A 93 0.50 32.17 -18.13
CA PRO A 93 -0.78 32.86 -18.30
C PRO A 93 -1.74 32.67 -17.11
N ASP A 94 -1.65 31.53 -16.42
CA ASP A 94 -2.48 31.21 -15.25
C ASP A 94 -1.76 31.50 -13.93
N ALA A 95 -0.75 32.38 -13.95
CA ALA A 95 0.01 32.75 -12.76
C ALA A 95 -0.90 33.41 -11.71
N PRO A 96 -0.76 33.03 -10.42
CA PRO A 96 -1.51 33.69 -9.37
C PRO A 96 -1.07 35.15 -9.19
N GLN A 97 -1.95 35.94 -8.56
CA GLN A 97 -1.56 37.31 -8.18
C GLN A 97 -0.43 37.26 -7.13
N PRO A 98 0.59 38.14 -7.22
CA PRO A 98 1.74 38.12 -6.31
C PRO A 98 1.34 38.17 -4.82
N HIS A 99 0.32 38.97 -4.47
CA HIS A 99 -0.13 39.08 -3.08
C HIS A 99 -0.83 37.80 -2.57
N GLU A 100 -1.51 37.05 -3.45
CA GLU A 100 -2.15 35.78 -3.11
C GLU A 100 -1.09 34.69 -2.88
N ALA A 101 -0.10 34.61 -3.77
CA ALA A 101 1.04 33.72 -3.59
C ALA A 101 1.81 34.05 -2.30
N ALA A 102 2.07 35.33 -2.01
CA ALA A 102 2.74 35.77 -0.79
C ALA A 102 1.94 35.39 0.48
N ALA A 103 0.62 35.52 0.46
CA ALA A 103 -0.24 35.15 1.58
C ALA A 103 -0.16 33.66 1.91
N ILE A 104 -0.23 32.79 0.89
CA ILE A 104 -0.12 31.33 1.08
C ILE A 104 1.30 30.94 1.47
N ALA A 105 2.32 31.53 0.83
CA ALA A 105 3.72 31.29 1.15
C ALA A 105 4.04 31.62 2.61
N GLY A 106 3.51 32.74 3.11
CA GLY A 106 3.66 33.12 4.52
C GLY A 106 3.03 32.10 5.49
N GLN A 107 1.89 31.53 5.15
CA GLN A 107 1.24 30.50 5.96
C GLN A 107 2.01 29.16 5.93
N LEU A 108 2.60 28.80 4.79
CA LEU A 108 3.45 27.60 4.62
C LEU A 108 4.88 27.81 5.15
N GLY A 109 5.22 29.01 5.61
CA GLY A 109 6.56 29.32 6.12
C GLY A 109 7.67 29.19 5.07
N ILE A 110 7.39 29.57 3.81
CA ILE A 110 8.36 29.56 2.73
C ILE A 110 8.72 30.97 2.28
N ASP A 111 10.02 31.20 2.04
CA ASP A 111 10.55 32.38 1.40
C ASP A 111 10.69 32.14 -0.11
N LEU A 112 9.78 32.71 -0.89
CA LEU A 112 9.79 32.58 -2.35
C LEU A 112 10.97 33.33 -3.03
N SER A 113 11.69 34.21 -2.33
CA SER A 113 12.89 34.88 -2.87
C SER A 113 14.11 33.95 -3.00
N ARG A 114 14.05 32.75 -2.41
CA ARG A 114 15.14 31.77 -2.48
C ARG A 114 15.41 31.33 -3.91
N THR A 115 16.69 31.10 -4.21
CA THR A 115 17.11 30.58 -5.52
C THR A 115 16.70 29.10 -5.67
N VAL A 116 16.19 28.74 -6.84
CA VAL A 116 15.80 27.36 -7.15
C VAL A 116 16.95 26.38 -6.95
N ALA A 117 18.19 26.77 -7.31
CA ALA A 117 19.36 25.90 -7.22
C ALA A 117 19.69 25.47 -5.77
N THR A 118 19.43 26.33 -4.78
CA THR A 118 19.74 26.07 -3.36
C THR A 118 18.53 25.62 -2.56
N ALA A 119 17.32 25.67 -3.14
CA ALA A 119 16.10 25.25 -2.48
C ALA A 119 16.07 23.74 -2.25
N SER A 120 15.74 23.34 -1.02
CA SER A 120 15.48 21.94 -0.66
C SER A 120 14.24 21.39 -1.37
N GLY A 121 14.10 20.05 -1.44
CA GLY A 121 12.90 19.41 -1.98
C GLY A 121 11.62 19.88 -1.29
N GLY A 122 11.65 20.00 0.04
CA GLY A 122 10.50 20.51 0.81
C GLY A 122 10.14 21.97 0.50
N GLU A 123 11.14 22.83 0.23
CA GLU A 123 10.89 24.23 -0.16
C GLU A 123 10.31 24.32 -1.57
N ARG A 124 10.84 23.54 -2.52
CA ARG A 124 10.27 23.43 -3.87
C ARG A 124 8.84 22.94 -3.81
N ARG A 125 8.56 21.93 -2.98
CA ARG A 125 7.20 21.40 -2.80
C ARG A 125 6.24 22.43 -2.24
N ARG A 126 6.64 23.18 -1.19
CA ARG A 126 5.83 24.27 -0.63
C ARG A 126 5.58 25.39 -1.64
N ALA A 127 6.57 25.73 -2.50
CA ALA A 127 6.38 26.69 -3.57
C ALA A 127 5.37 26.21 -4.61
N ALA A 128 5.41 24.91 -4.97
CA ALA A 128 4.44 24.30 -5.89
C ALA A 128 3.01 24.34 -5.33
N ILE A 129 2.84 24.01 -4.05
CA ILE A 129 1.55 24.11 -3.36
C ILE A 129 1.09 25.58 -3.32
N THR A 130 1.99 26.50 -3.00
CA THR A 130 1.68 27.94 -3.00
C THR A 130 1.11 28.38 -4.34
N ARG A 131 1.77 28.04 -5.45
CA ARG A 131 1.31 28.35 -6.79
C ARG A 131 -0.07 27.75 -7.08
N ALA A 132 -0.24 26.46 -6.83
CA ALA A 132 -1.48 25.75 -7.15
C ALA A 132 -2.69 26.31 -6.39
N LEU A 133 -2.53 26.60 -5.10
CA LEU A 133 -3.62 27.09 -4.27
C LEU A 133 -3.92 28.58 -4.50
N ALA A 134 -2.90 29.39 -4.79
CA ALA A 134 -3.05 30.81 -5.08
C ALA A 134 -3.76 31.08 -6.42
N GLN A 135 -3.81 30.13 -7.31
CA GLN A 135 -4.58 30.19 -8.55
C GLN A 135 -6.10 30.10 -8.33
N LYS A 136 -6.58 29.80 -7.13
CA LYS A 136 -8.02 29.67 -6.78
C LYS A 136 -8.78 28.71 -7.70
N PRO A 137 -8.36 27.44 -7.79
CA PRO A 137 -8.97 26.47 -8.68
C PRO A 137 -10.44 26.16 -8.31
N ASP A 138 -11.27 25.84 -9.30
CA ASP A 138 -12.57 25.18 -9.12
C ASP A 138 -12.39 23.65 -8.98
N VAL A 139 -11.42 23.11 -9.75
CA VAL A 139 -11.02 21.70 -9.74
C VAL A 139 -9.53 21.60 -9.47
N LEU A 140 -9.17 20.93 -8.41
CA LEU A 140 -7.78 20.76 -7.96
C LEU A 140 -7.36 19.30 -8.02
N PHE A 141 -6.35 19.00 -8.80
CA PHE A 141 -5.72 17.69 -8.83
C PHE A 141 -4.40 17.75 -8.04
N LEU A 142 -4.25 16.81 -7.11
CA LEU A 142 -3.11 16.73 -6.19
C LEU A 142 -2.37 15.42 -6.44
N ASP A 143 -1.17 15.51 -7.00
CA ASP A 143 -0.30 14.35 -7.22
C ASP A 143 0.78 14.29 -6.14
N GLU A 144 0.63 13.36 -5.20
CA GLU A 144 1.49 13.15 -4.04
C GLU A 144 1.80 14.44 -3.25
N PRO A 145 0.77 15.19 -2.80
CA PRO A 145 0.98 16.52 -2.19
C PRO A 145 1.77 16.47 -0.88
N THR A 146 1.78 15.36 -0.18
CA THR A 146 2.41 15.18 1.13
C THR A 146 3.90 14.86 1.06
N ASN A 147 4.42 14.44 -0.12
CA ASN A 147 5.83 14.10 -0.28
C ASN A 147 6.74 15.31 0.02
N HIS A 148 7.81 15.05 0.78
CA HIS A 148 8.80 16.05 1.20
C HIS A 148 8.27 17.18 2.10
N LEU A 149 7.00 17.13 2.53
CA LEU A 149 6.45 18.04 3.51
C LEU A 149 6.73 17.53 4.92
N ASP A 150 6.94 18.45 5.84
CA ASP A 150 6.89 18.12 7.27
C ASP A 150 5.44 18.09 7.78
N LEU A 151 5.25 17.50 8.95
CA LEU A 151 3.93 17.31 9.53
C LEU A 151 3.12 18.61 9.68
N ALA A 152 3.79 19.72 10.02
CA ALA A 152 3.11 21.01 10.16
C ALA A 152 2.54 21.52 8.83
N ALA A 153 3.28 21.33 7.72
CA ALA A 153 2.83 21.70 6.40
C ALA A 153 1.70 20.75 5.90
N ILE A 154 1.76 19.46 6.24
CA ILE A 154 0.70 18.50 5.94
C ILE A 154 -0.59 18.88 6.67
N GLU A 155 -0.52 19.14 7.99
CA GLU A 155 -1.68 19.55 8.80
C GLU A 155 -2.29 20.86 8.28
N TRP A 156 -1.44 21.82 7.90
CA TRP A 156 -1.90 23.07 7.30
C TRP A 156 -2.64 22.82 5.97
N LEU A 157 -2.09 21.95 5.11
CA LEU A 157 -2.71 21.60 3.83
C LEU A 157 -4.04 20.87 4.03
N GLU A 158 -4.12 19.95 5.01
CA GLU A 158 -5.36 19.29 5.41
C GLU A 158 -6.43 20.31 5.80
N ASP A 159 -6.08 21.28 6.64
CA ASP A 159 -7.01 22.30 7.13
C ASP A 159 -7.44 23.28 6.02
N TRP A 160 -6.57 23.55 5.06
CA TRP A 160 -6.92 24.31 3.87
C TRP A 160 -7.90 23.54 2.98
N LEU A 161 -7.63 22.27 2.69
CA LEU A 161 -8.48 21.41 1.85
C LEU A 161 -9.85 21.11 2.49
N LYS A 162 -9.96 21.04 3.83
CA LYS A 162 -11.26 20.93 4.51
C LYS A 162 -12.16 22.13 4.22
N ARG A 163 -11.58 23.32 4.09
CA ARG A 163 -12.31 24.57 3.80
C ARG A 163 -12.52 24.81 2.29
N PHE A 164 -11.78 24.09 1.45
CA PHE A 164 -11.90 24.20 0.02
C PHE A 164 -13.30 23.76 -0.46
N THR A 165 -13.96 24.60 -1.26
CA THR A 165 -15.34 24.40 -1.71
C THR A 165 -15.45 23.75 -3.06
N GLY A 166 -14.37 23.73 -3.85
CA GLY A 166 -14.29 23.10 -5.17
C GLY A 166 -14.15 21.58 -5.09
N VAL A 167 -13.91 21.00 -6.25
CA VAL A 167 -13.66 19.57 -6.44
C VAL A 167 -12.17 19.28 -6.28
N PHE A 168 -11.80 18.20 -5.62
CA PHE A 168 -10.42 17.72 -5.71
C PHE A 168 -10.31 16.20 -5.88
N ILE A 169 -9.25 15.80 -6.60
CA ILE A 169 -8.76 14.43 -6.63
C ILE A 169 -7.35 14.44 -6.04
N ALA A 170 -7.10 13.56 -5.07
CA ALA A 170 -5.78 13.40 -4.47
C ALA A 170 -5.23 12.00 -4.71
N ILE A 171 -4.00 11.92 -5.21
CA ILE A 171 -3.14 10.76 -5.16
C ILE A 171 -2.23 10.99 -3.95
N SER A 172 -2.22 10.08 -2.99
CA SER A 172 -1.29 10.14 -1.86
C SER A 172 -1.07 8.75 -1.28
N HIS A 173 0.09 8.55 -0.70
CA HIS A 173 0.43 7.36 0.08
C HIS A 173 0.21 7.58 1.58
N ASP A 174 -0.05 8.81 2.01
CA ASP A 174 -0.45 9.14 3.40
C ASP A 174 -1.92 8.74 3.63
N ARG A 175 -2.13 7.58 4.28
CA ARG A 175 -3.44 7.02 4.61
C ARG A 175 -4.26 7.96 5.49
N THR A 176 -3.62 8.62 6.44
CA THR A 176 -4.26 9.57 7.36
C THR A 176 -4.79 10.78 6.58
N PHE A 177 -3.99 11.33 5.67
CA PHE A 177 -4.38 12.44 4.79
C PHE A 177 -5.61 12.08 3.96
N LEU A 178 -5.58 10.93 3.27
CA LEU A 178 -6.72 10.47 2.46
C LEU A 178 -7.97 10.22 3.31
N THR A 179 -7.83 9.55 4.46
CA THR A 179 -8.94 9.22 5.36
C THR A 179 -9.65 10.47 5.87
N ARG A 180 -8.90 11.53 6.20
CA ARG A 180 -9.44 12.76 6.75
C ARG A 180 -10.12 13.67 5.72
N LEU A 181 -9.76 13.54 4.44
CA LEU A 181 -10.15 14.51 3.41
C LEU A 181 -11.10 13.95 2.37
N THR A 182 -11.03 12.65 2.06
CA THR A 182 -11.78 12.07 0.94
C THR A 182 -13.09 11.44 1.41
N LYS A 183 -14.10 11.50 0.53
CA LYS A 183 -15.43 10.93 0.78
C LYS A 183 -15.73 9.76 -0.14
N SER A 184 -15.04 9.67 -1.27
CA SER A 184 -15.19 8.62 -2.25
C SER A 184 -13.80 8.23 -2.80
N CYS A 185 -13.69 7.01 -3.31
CA CYS A 185 -12.46 6.49 -3.89
C CYS A 185 -12.66 6.17 -5.37
N ILE A 186 -11.62 6.43 -6.15
CA ILE A 186 -11.45 5.95 -7.53
C ILE A 186 -10.27 4.98 -7.51
N TRP A 187 -10.51 3.75 -7.91
CA TRP A 187 -9.48 2.73 -8.00
C TRP A 187 -9.13 2.43 -9.45
N LEU A 188 -7.88 2.74 -9.82
CA LEU A 188 -7.32 2.43 -11.13
C LEU A 188 -6.50 1.14 -11.01
N ASP A 189 -7.05 0.05 -11.53
CA ASP A 189 -6.42 -1.26 -11.53
C ASP A 189 -6.50 -1.88 -12.92
N ARG A 190 -5.37 -2.37 -13.43
CA ARG A 190 -5.24 -3.06 -14.73
C ARG A 190 -5.92 -2.34 -15.89
N GLY A 191 -5.76 -1.03 -15.97
CA GLY A 191 -6.35 -0.20 -17.01
C GLY A 191 -7.87 -0.02 -16.91
N GLN A 192 -8.49 -0.45 -15.81
CA GLN A 192 -9.90 -0.24 -15.48
C GLN A 192 -10.05 0.71 -14.31
N LEU A 193 -11.14 1.46 -14.30
CA LEU A 193 -11.45 2.42 -13.27
C LEU A 193 -12.73 2.00 -12.55
N ARG A 194 -12.67 1.93 -11.22
CA ARG A 194 -13.83 1.65 -10.37
C ARG A 194 -14.01 2.78 -9.37
N ARG A 195 -15.22 3.31 -9.27
CA ARG A 195 -15.58 4.33 -8.29
C ARG A 195 -16.37 3.70 -7.14
N ALA A 196 -16.01 4.01 -5.92
CA ALA A 196 -16.70 3.63 -4.70
C ALA A 196 -17.08 4.89 -3.92
N GLU A 197 -18.35 5.00 -3.55
CA GLU A 197 -18.87 6.13 -2.74
C GLU A 197 -18.61 5.86 -1.25
N ILE A 198 -17.35 5.58 -0.92
CA ILE A 198 -16.85 5.32 0.43
C ILE A 198 -15.57 6.13 0.64
N GLY A 199 -15.40 6.69 1.83
CA GLY A 199 -14.13 7.33 2.21
C GLY A 199 -12.98 6.33 2.24
N PHE A 200 -11.75 6.83 2.16
CA PHE A 200 -10.55 5.98 2.08
C PHE A 200 -10.43 4.97 3.25
N GLY A 201 -10.93 5.31 4.45
CA GLY A 201 -10.92 4.37 5.59
C GLY A 201 -11.71 3.07 5.37
N GLY A 202 -12.64 3.05 4.40
CA GLY A 202 -13.38 1.83 4.01
C GLY A 202 -12.81 1.12 2.79
N PHE A 203 -11.75 1.65 2.18
CA PHE A 203 -11.22 1.18 0.91
C PHE A 203 -10.67 -0.24 0.97
N GLU A 204 -9.92 -0.59 2.00
CA GLU A 204 -9.33 -1.94 2.18
C GLU A 204 -10.45 -3.01 2.23
N ALA A 205 -11.44 -2.83 3.09
CA ALA A 205 -12.56 -3.75 3.19
C ALA A 205 -13.41 -3.83 1.91
N TRP A 206 -13.44 -2.76 1.13
CA TRP A 206 -14.12 -2.75 -0.16
C TRP A 206 -13.33 -3.51 -1.23
N THR A 207 -12.02 -3.33 -1.31
CA THR A 207 -11.15 -4.04 -2.26
C THR A 207 -11.11 -5.53 -1.98
N GLU A 208 -11.07 -5.96 -0.71
CA GLU A 208 -11.17 -7.38 -0.33
C GLU A 208 -12.46 -8.00 -0.88
N ARG A 209 -13.61 -7.33 -0.67
CA ARG A 209 -14.88 -7.81 -1.22
C ARG A 209 -14.88 -7.90 -2.74
N VAL A 210 -14.29 -6.92 -3.43
CA VAL A 210 -14.19 -6.93 -4.89
C VAL A 210 -13.32 -8.10 -5.36
N TYR A 211 -12.18 -8.35 -4.70
CA TYR A 211 -11.34 -9.50 -5.01
C TYR A 211 -12.04 -10.85 -4.74
N ASP A 212 -12.78 -10.96 -3.66
CA ASP A 212 -13.58 -12.16 -3.36
C ASP A 212 -14.67 -12.41 -4.40
N GLU A 213 -15.35 -11.33 -4.82
CA GLU A 213 -16.35 -11.41 -5.90
C GLU A 213 -15.71 -11.82 -7.23
N GLU A 214 -14.53 -11.27 -7.57
CA GLU A 214 -13.76 -11.66 -8.76
C GLU A 214 -13.30 -13.12 -8.68
N ALA A 215 -12.81 -13.57 -7.53
CA ALA A 215 -12.39 -14.96 -7.32
C ALA A 215 -13.55 -15.93 -7.53
N ARG A 216 -14.70 -15.66 -6.91
CA ARG A 216 -15.92 -16.45 -7.10
C ARG A 216 -16.42 -16.43 -8.55
N ALA A 217 -16.34 -15.30 -9.23
CA ALA A 217 -16.69 -15.18 -10.65
C ALA A 217 -15.72 -15.97 -11.54
N ALA A 218 -14.42 -15.95 -11.19
CA ALA A 218 -13.37 -16.71 -11.87
C ALA A 218 -13.59 -18.23 -11.73
N GLU A 219 -13.90 -18.72 -10.51
CA GLU A 219 -14.22 -20.13 -10.25
C GLU A 219 -15.44 -20.59 -11.05
N LYS A 220 -16.52 -19.79 -11.06
CA LYS A 220 -17.70 -20.07 -11.89
C LYS A 220 -17.37 -20.10 -13.38
N LEU A 221 -16.49 -19.23 -13.84
CA LEU A 221 -16.05 -19.18 -15.23
C LEU A 221 -15.16 -20.38 -15.58
N ASP A 222 -14.25 -20.78 -14.68
CA ASP A 222 -13.39 -21.96 -14.83
C ASP A 222 -14.24 -23.25 -14.89
N ALA A 223 -15.26 -23.38 -14.07
CA ALA A 223 -16.22 -24.49 -14.13
C ALA A 223 -16.94 -24.54 -15.48
N LYS A 224 -17.42 -23.39 -15.98
CA LYS A 224 -18.05 -23.30 -17.32
C LYS A 224 -17.05 -23.63 -18.45
N LEU A 225 -15.81 -23.15 -18.35
CA LEU A 225 -14.75 -23.44 -19.30
C LEU A 225 -14.42 -24.94 -19.35
N LYS A 226 -14.35 -25.62 -18.20
CA LYS A 226 -14.14 -27.07 -18.11
C LYS A 226 -15.28 -27.82 -18.81
N LEU A 227 -16.53 -27.44 -18.59
CA LEU A 227 -17.69 -28.04 -19.25
C LEU A 227 -17.67 -27.84 -20.79
N GLU A 228 -17.33 -26.65 -21.28
CA GLU A 228 -17.26 -26.37 -22.71
C GLU A 228 -16.05 -27.06 -23.38
N LEU A 229 -14.91 -27.19 -22.67
CA LEU A 229 -13.74 -27.94 -23.14
C LEU A 229 -14.03 -29.44 -23.22
N HIS A 230 -14.69 -30.01 -22.20
CA HIS A 230 -15.09 -31.40 -22.18
C HIS A 230 -16.06 -31.73 -23.34
N TRP A 231 -16.98 -30.79 -23.64
CA TRP A 231 -17.88 -30.93 -24.79
C TRP A 231 -17.12 -30.90 -26.14
N LEU A 232 -16.09 -30.08 -26.29
CA LEU A 232 -15.22 -30.04 -27.49
C LEU A 232 -14.45 -31.32 -27.68
N GLN A 233 -14.00 -32.01 -26.62
CA GLN A 233 -13.24 -33.26 -26.67
C GLN A 233 -14.11 -34.46 -27.08
N ARG A 234 -15.42 -34.45 -26.81
CA ARG A 234 -16.35 -35.56 -27.12
C ARG A 234 -16.83 -35.62 -28.57
N GLY A 235 -16.22 -34.89 -29.49
CA GLY A 235 -16.38 -35.09 -30.94
C GLY A 235 -17.64 -34.46 -31.53
N VAL A 236 -17.42 -33.50 -32.39
CA VAL A 236 -18.43 -32.77 -33.15
C VAL A 236 -18.84 -33.59 -34.37
N THR A 237 -19.85 -34.41 -34.24
CA THR A 237 -20.58 -34.90 -35.40
C THR A 237 -21.87 -34.12 -35.60
N ALA A 238 -21.99 -33.46 -36.76
CA ALA A 238 -23.17 -32.85 -37.35
C ALA A 238 -23.79 -31.62 -36.65
N ARG A 239 -23.30 -30.45 -37.01
CA ARG A 239 -24.00 -29.16 -37.28
C ARG A 239 -23.04 -27.97 -37.21
N ARG A 240 -22.29 -27.71 -38.27
CA ARG A 240 -21.23 -26.68 -38.38
C ARG A 240 -21.63 -25.27 -37.91
N ARG A 241 -22.85 -24.80 -38.13
CA ARG A 241 -23.29 -23.42 -37.73
C ARG A 241 -23.48 -23.22 -36.21
N ARG A 242 -23.99 -24.23 -35.47
CA ARG A 242 -24.14 -24.16 -34.00
C ARG A 242 -22.80 -24.20 -33.28
N ASN A 243 -21.81 -24.82 -33.88
CA ASN A 243 -20.48 -25.01 -33.31
C ASN A 243 -19.61 -23.74 -33.40
N GLN A 244 -19.78 -22.92 -34.45
CA GLN A 244 -19.04 -21.66 -34.57
C GLN A 244 -19.42 -20.64 -33.49
N GLY A 245 -20.71 -20.51 -33.16
CA GLY A 245 -21.15 -19.64 -32.07
C GLY A 245 -20.66 -20.09 -30.69
N ARG A 246 -20.57 -21.40 -30.48
CA ARG A 246 -20.07 -21.97 -29.22
C ARG A 246 -18.55 -21.86 -29.07
N LEU A 247 -17.81 -21.99 -30.19
CA LEU A 247 -16.38 -21.74 -30.24
C LEU A 247 -16.04 -20.26 -29.98
N ALA A 248 -16.82 -19.35 -30.57
CA ALA A 248 -16.69 -17.91 -30.32
C ALA A 248 -16.92 -17.59 -28.83
N LYS A 249 -17.97 -18.18 -28.21
CA LYS A 249 -18.25 -18.03 -26.80
C LYS A 249 -17.15 -18.61 -25.88
N LEU A 250 -16.52 -19.71 -26.29
CA LEU A 250 -15.36 -20.27 -25.59
C LEU A 250 -14.15 -19.35 -25.63
N HIS A 251 -13.88 -18.74 -26.81
CA HIS A 251 -12.81 -17.76 -26.93
C HIS A 251 -13.08 -16.50 -26.12
N GLU A 252 -14.32 -16.03 -26.08
CA GLU A 252 -14.75 -14.91 -25.24
C GLU A 252 -14.57 -15.24 -23.73
N MET A 253 -15.00 -16.41 -23.27
CA MET A 253 -14.83 -16.83 -21.88
C MET A 253 -13.34 -16.99 -21.51
N ARG A 254 -12.49 -17.47 -22.44
CA ARG A 254 -11.03 -17.51 -22.21
C ARG A 254 -10.40 -16.12 -22.11
N ALA A 255 -10.84 -15.19 -22.95
CA ALA A 255 -10.41 -13.80 -22.90
C ALA A 255 -10.85 -13.13 -21.58
N GLN A 256 -12.11 -13.35 -21.14
CA GLN A 256 -12.60 -12.90 -19.84
C GLN A 256 -11.78 -13.48 -18.69
N ARG A 257 -11.45 -14.79 -18.72
CA ARG A 257 -10.64 -15.43 -17.68
C ARG A 257 -9.21 -14.92 -17.64
N ALA A 258 -8.61 -14.63 -18.80
CA ALA A 258 -7.27 -14.05 -18.89
C ALA A 258 -7.22 -12.61 -18.33
N ALA A 259 -8.33 -11.86 -18.45
CA ALA A 259 -8.47 -10.53 -17.85
C ALA A 259 -8.67 -10.58 -16.33
N MET A 260 -9.13 -11.71 -15.77
CA MET A 260 -9.30 -11.97 -14.32
C MET A 260 -8.03 -12.61 -13.75
N LEU A 261 -6.91 -11.92 -13.72
CA LEU A 261 -5.70 -12.42 -13.05
C LEU A 261 -5.86 -12.20 -11.56
N GLY A 262 -5.77 -13.27 -10.76
CA GLY A 262 -5.95 -13.26 -9.31
C GLY A 262 -5.06 -12.26 -8.57
N SER A 263 -5.46 -11.95 -7.32
CA SER A 263 -4.69 -11.11 -6.39
C SER A 263 -3.25 -11.58 -6.32
N ALA A 264 -2.29 -10.65 -6.34
CA ALA A 264 -0.93 -10.93 -5.95
C ALA A 264 -0.96 -11.45 -4.50
N GLY A 265 -0.50 -12.68 -4.30
CA GLY A 265 -0.56 -13.32 -2.98
C GLY A 265 0.15 -12.49 -1.92
N THR A 266 -0.40 -12.48 -0.71
CA THR A 266 0.26 -11.95 0.49
C THR A 266 1.55 -12.74 0.71
N ALA A 267 2.68 -12.04 0.66
CA ALA A 267 3.99 -12.63 0.90
C ALA A 267 4.16 -12.89 2.40
N LYS A 268 4.42 -14.14 2.78
CA LYS A 268 4.85 -14.47 4.15
C LYS A 268 6.37 -14.56 4.16
N LEU A 269 7.03 -13.56 4.70
CA LEU A 269 8.48 -13.57 4.94
C LEU A 269 8.74 -14.29 6.27
N ALA A 270 9.34 -15.47 6.23
CA ALA A 270 9.85 -16.12 7.43
C ALA A 270 11.28 -15.59 7.71
N LEU A 271 11.44 -14.87 8.80
CA LEU A 271 12.74 -14.32 9.22
C LEU A 271 13.46 -15.31 10.15
N ALA A 272 14.77 -15.50 9.93
CA ALA A 272 15.60 -16.34 10.78
C ALA A 272 15.93 -15.63 12.10
N LYS A 273 15.84 -16.36 13.23
CA LYS A 273 16.17 -15.86 14.56
C LYS A 273 17.67 -15.81 14.77
N ASP A 274 18.15 -14.68 15.25
CA ASP A 274 19.57 -14.46 15.56
C ASP A 274 19.82 -14.59 17.07
N ASP A 275 20.79 -15.43 17.47
CA ASP A 275 21.11 -15.79 18.85
C ASP A 275 22.17 -14.85 19.46
N VAL A 276 21.83 -13.58 19.73
CA VAL A 276 22.75 -12.60 20.32
C VAL A 276 22.32 -12.18 21.73
N ARG A 277 23.24 -12.33 22.71
CA ARG A 277 23.00 -12.22 24.14
C ARG A 277 22.95 -10.80 24.76
N SER A 278 23.20 -9.72 24.03
CA SER A 278 23.18 -8.36 24.59
C SER A 278 21.77 -7.76 24.59
N LYS A 279 21.24 -7.36 25.74
CA LYS A 279 19.94 -6.71 25.89
C LYS A 279 19.98 -5.23 25.45
N THR A 280 21.07 -4.49 25.77
CA THR A 280 21.23 -3.08 25.38
C THR A 280 22.02 -2.98 24.09
N VAL A 281 21.46 -2.29 23.10
CA VAL A 281 22.01 -2.11 21.74
C VAL A 281 22.71 -0.78 21.62
N ILE A 282 22.08 0.31 22.08
CA ILE A 282 22.61 1.66 22.09
C ILE A 282 22.31 2.29 23.46
N ASP A 283 23.29 2.94 24.06
CA ASP A 283 23.17 3.69 25.30
C ASP A 283 23.72 5.11 25.06
N ALA A 284 22.84 6.08 24.99
CA ALA A 284 23.14 7.50 24.86
C ALA A 284 22.99 8.14 26.24
N ASP A 285 24.05 8.79 26.73
CA ASP A 285 24.12 9.36 28.06
C ASP A 285 24.51 10.83 27.97
N HIS A 286 23.59 11.73 28.36
CA HIS A 286 23.74 13.19 28.39
C HIS A 286 24.30 13.78 27.10
N VAL A 287 23.82 13.29 25.95
CA VAL A 287 24.32 13.63 24.61
C VAL A 287 23.83 15.01 24.19
N SER A 288 24.78 15.87 23.76
CA SER A 288 24.46 17.16 23.16
C SER A 288 25.21 17.34 21.83
N LYS A 289 24.58 18.04 20.89
CA LYS A 289 25.14 18.37 19.58
C LYS A 289 24.68 19.73 19.10
N SER A 290 25.63 20.56 18.60
CA SER A 290 25.38 21.87 18.03
C SER A 290 26.07 22.02 16.68
N TYR A 291 25.56 22.89 15.82
CA TYR A 291 26.22 23.35 14.63
C TYR A 291 26.36 24.88 14.71
N GLY A 292 27.59 25.35 14.91
CA GLY A 292 27.86 26.74 15.28
C GLY A 292 27.17 27.10 16.60
N GLU A 293 26.44 28.18 16.65
CA GLU A 293 25.69 28.62 17.83
C GLU A 293 24.34 27.94 18.00
N ARG A 294 23.89 27.18 17.01
CA ARG A 294 22.58 26.52 17.04
C ARG A 294 22.66 25.13 17.69
N PRO A 295 22.10 24.96 18.89
CA PRO A 295 22.01 23.64 19.49
C PRO A 295 20.89 22.83 18.80
N ILE A 296 21.23 21.62 18.39
CA ILE A 296 20.32 20.67 17.71
C ILE A 296 19.76 19.64 18.69
N ILE A 297 20.63 19.11 19.57
CA ILE A 297 20.28 18.17 20.64
C ILE A 297 20.89 18.68 21.93
N ARG A 298 20.10 18.68 23.01
CA ARG A 298 20.52 19.13 24.34
C ARG A 298 20.23 18.05 25.36
N ASP A 299 21.27 17.63 26.08
CA ASP A 299 21.16 16.77 27.27
C ASP A 299 20.21 15.55 27.07
N PHE A 300 20.41 14.84 25.98
CA PHE A 300 19.58 13.71 25.61
C PHE A 300 20.15 12.40 26.14
N SER A 301 19.31 11.63 26.84
CA SER A 301 19.65 10.30 27.32
C SER A 301 18.59 9.29 26.89
N LEU A 302 19.05 8.15 26.35
CA LEU A 302 18.19 7.07 25.90
C LEU A 302 18.94 5.75 25.94
N ARG A 303 18.27 4.72 26.46
CA ARG A 303 18.74 3.34 26.37
C ARG A 303 17.86 2.53 25.44
N VAL A 304 18.43 2.11 24.31
CA VAL A 304 17.78 1.29 23.29
C VAL A 304 18.06 -0.18 23.57
N GLN A 305 17.01 -0.96 23.65
CA GLN A 305 17.09 -2.40 23.85
C GLN A 305 16.93 -3.16 22.52
N ARG A 306 17.33 -4.42 22.51
CA ARG A 306 17.09 -5.30 21.37
C ARG A 306 15.58 -5.50 21.17
N GLY A 307 15.14 -5.34 19.93
CA GLY A 307 13.72 -5.45 19.55
C GLY A 307 12.94 -4.15 19.68
N ASP A 308 13.56 -3.06 20.20
CA ASP A 308 12.89 -1.77 20.20
C ASP A 308 12.66 -1.27 18.76
N ARG A 309 11.47 -0.71 18.54
CA ARG A 309 11.10 -0.04 17.29
C ARG A 309 10.88 1.43 17.60
N ILE A 310 11.84 2.26 17.17
CA ILE A 310 11.91 3.67 17.54
C ILE A 310 11.61 4.55 16.34
N GLY A 311 10.56 5.36 16.42
CA GLY A 311 10.22 6.40 15.48
C GLY A 311 10.85 7.74 15.87
N ILE A 312 11.39 8.46 14.90
CA ILE A 312 11.94 9.81 15.10
C ILE A 312 11.09 10.79 14.29
N VAL A 313 10.43 11.71 14.97
CA VAL A 313 9.46 12.65 14.39
C VAL A 313 9.81 14.10 14.71
N GLY A 314 9.35 15.02 13.88
CA GLY A 314 9.54 16.45 14.09
C GLY A 314 9.63 17.24 12.78
N PRO A 315 9.58 18.59 12.84
CA PRO A 315 9.64 19.42 11.64
C PRO A 315 10.98 19.28 10.89
N ASN A 316 10.98 19.72 9.64
CA ASN A 316 12.20 19.73 8.86
C ASN A 316 13.24 20.69 9.48
N GLY A 317 14.50 20.23 9.56
CA GLY A 317 15.56 20.98 10.22
C GLY A 317 15.55 20.92 11.75
N ALA A 318 14.68 20.13 12.38
CA ALA A 318 14.66 19.94 13.84
C ALA A 318 15.82 19.07 14.37
N GLY A 319 16.55 18.37 13.48
CA GLY A 319 17.68 17.54 13.88
C GLY A 319 17.43 16.02 13.85
N LYS A 320 16.39 15.56 13.17
CA LYS A 320 16.05 14.12 13.05
C LYS A 320 17.23 13.29 12.54
N THR A 321 17.79 13.66 11.38
CA THR A 321 18.95 12.97 10.79
C THR A 321 20.21 13.12 11.65
N THR A 322 20.38 14.26 12.36
CA THR A 322 21.48 14.45 13.32
C THR A 322 21.35 13.47 14.49
N LEU A 323 20.15 13.33 15.08
CA LEU A 323 19.89 12.39 16.14
C LEU A 323 20.14 10.95 15.69
N LEU A 324 19.66 10.59 14.50
CA LEU A 324 19.89 9.29 13.90
C LEU A 324 21.39 8.99 13.77
N LYS A 325 22.16 9.92 13.18
CA LYS A 325 23.62 9.80 13.01
C LYS A 325 24.41 9.74 14.33
N LEU A 326 23.94 10.43 15.37
CA LEU A 326 24.51 10.30 16.73
C LEU A 326 24.29 8.89 17.29
N LEU A 327 23.08 8.36 17.19
CA LEU A 327 22.72 7.02 17.69
C LEU A 327 23.45 5.92 16.91
N THR A 328 23.57 6.05 15.59
CA THR A 328 24.31 5.12 14.73
C THR A 328 25.84 5.30 14.86
N GLY A 329 26.28 6.45 15.41
CA GLY A 329 27.68 6.80 15.64
C GLY A 329 28.43 7.19 14.38
N GLU A 330 27.72 7.65 13.37
CA GLU A 330 28.30 8.29 12.20
C GLU A 330 28.90 9.66 12.52
N ILE A 331 28.33 10.34 13.52
CA ILE A 331 28.87 11.60 14.05
C ILE A 331 29.10 11.48 15.57
N ALA A 332 30.12 12.16 16.05
CA ALA A 332 30.38 12.24 17.48
C ALA A 332 29.55 13.36 18.16
N PRO A 333 29.08 13.16 19.40
CA PRO A 333 28.48 14.20 20.20
C PRO A 333 29.53 15.24 20.62
N ASP A 334 29.08 16.47 20.91
CA ASP A 334 29.95 17.53 21.45
C ASP A 334 30.16 17.36 22.96
N SER A 335 29.12 16.82 23.65
CA SER A 335 29.20 16.39 25.06
C SER A 335 28.36 15.13 25.27
N GLY A 336 28.64 14.43 26.37
CA GLY A 336 28.03 13.12 26.65
C GLY A 336 28.70 11.97 25.91
N LYS A 337 28.05 10.81 25.92
CA LYS A 337 28.61 9.60 25.35
C LYS A 337 27.54 8.74 24.70
N VAL A 338 27.85 8.16 23.53
CA VAL A 338 27.05 7.11 22.91
C VAL A 338 27.85 5.81 22.91
N THR A 339 27.33 4.80 23.59
CA THR A 339 27.93 3.47 23.64
C THR A 339 27.08 2.50 22.84
N ARG A 340 27.68 1.71 21.98
CA ARG A 340 27.00 0.73 21.11
C ARG A 340 27.51 -0.68 21.39
N ALA A 341 26.63 -1.66 21.28
CA ALA A 341 27.03 -3.06 21.41
C ALA A 341 28.07 -3.41 20.34
N LYS A 342 29.15 -4.10 20.72
CA LYS A 342 30.22 -4.51 19.78
C LYS A 342 29.73 -5.46 18.68
N THR A 343 28.63 -6.15 18.91
CA THR A 343 27.99 -7.08 17.97
C THR A 343 26.98 -6.41 17.07
N LEU A 344 26.85 -5.07 17.15
CA LEU A 344 25.88 -4.33 16.34
C LEU A 344 26.32 -4.31 14.87
N SER A 345 25.52 -4.93 14.02
CA SER A 345 25.64 -4.89 12.57
C SER A 345 24.42 -4.17 12.02
N GLY A 346 24.61 -2.99 11.44
CA GLY A 346 23.51 -2.15 10.96
C GLY A 346 23.38 -2.19 9.45
N ILE A 347 22.15 -2.13 8.98
CA ILE A 347 21.80 -1.76 7.61
C ILE A 347 21.17 -0.37 7.67
N VAL A 348 21.70 0.55 6.88
CA VAL A 348 21.14 1.89 6.70
C VAL A 348 20.48 1.91 5.33
N ILE A 349 19.15 2.06 5.31
CA ILE A 349 18.40 2.31 4.09
C ILE A 349 18.17 3.82 4.03
N ASP A 350 19.07 4.50 3.34
CA ASP A 350 19.03 5.94 3.09
C ASP A 350 18.29 6.21 1.76
N GLN A 351 17.71 7.40 1.62
CA GLN A 351 17.12 7.92 0.37
C GLN A 351 18.04 7.87 -0.86
N GLN A 352 19.33 7.56 -0.69
CA GLN A 352 20.30 7.49 -1.80
C GLN A 352 20.05 6.27 -2.70
N ARG A 353 18.95 6.31 -3.46
CA ARG A 353 18.64 5.41 -4.58
C ARG A 353 19.67 5.42 -5.71
N ARG A 354 20.71 6.25 -5.59
CA ARG A 354 21.77 6.48 -6.60
C ARG A 354 22.74 5.30 -6.80
N LEU A 355 22.70 4.27 -5.96
CA LEU A 355 23.64 3.14 -6.01
C LEU A 355 23.24 2.00 -6.97
N MET A 356 22.15 2.14 -7.70
CA MET A 356 21.76 1.15 -8.70
C MET A 356 22.10 1.64 -10.10
N GLU A 357 23.17 1.11 -10.69
CA GLU A 357 23.53 1.35 -12.08
C GLU A 357 22.39 0.86 -12.99
N PRO A 358 21.79 1.73 -13.86
CA PRO A 358 20.61 1.38 -14.65
C PRO A 358 20.81 0.18 -15.59
N GLN A 359 22.05 -0.07 -15.98
CA GLN A 359 22.43 -1.13 -16.92
C GLN A 359 22.53 -2.53 -16.26
N ARG A 360 22.65 -2.59 -14.92
CA ARG A 360 22.74 -3.86 -14.20
C ARG A 360 21.38 -4.60 -14.21
N ARG A 361 21.43 -5.92 -14.24
CA ARG A 361 20.22 -6.75 -14.15
C ARG A 361 19.82 -6.94 -12.69
N VAL A 362 18.54 -7.22 -12.45
CA VAL A 362 18.00 -7.54 -11.12
C VAL A 362 18.78 -8.69 -10.48
N ARG A 363 19.09 -9.75 -11.24
CA ARG A 363 19.90 -10.89 -10.83
C ARG A 363 21.28 -10.47 -10.30
N ASP A 364 21.95 -9.53 -10.98
CA ASP A 364 23.32 -9.11 -10.62
C ASP A 364 23.31 -8.35 -9.28
N VAL A 365 22.24 -7.62 -9.00
CA VAL A 365 22.11 -6.82 -7.78
C VAL A 365 21.75 -7.69 -6.58
N LEU A 366 20.91 -8.72 -6.76
CA LEU A 366 20.44 -9.58 -5.65
C LEU A 366 21.34 -10.78 -5.39
N ALA A 367 21.81 -11.43 -6.45
CA ALA A 367 22.50 -12.73 -6.35
C ALA A 367 23.90 -12.75 -7.00
N GLY A 368 24.48 -11.58 -7.35
CA GLY A 368 25.79 -11.50 -7.98
C GLY A 368 25.87 -12.23 -9.32
N GLY A 369 24.76 -12.36 -10.05
CA GLY A 369 24.67 -13.05 -11.34
C GLY A 369 24.21 -14.52 -11.24
N GLY A 370 24.07 -15.07 -10.02
CA GLY A 370 23.59 -16.43 -9.79
C GLY A 370 22.07 -16.56 -9.69
N ASP A 371 21.60 -17.80 -9.50
CA ASP A 371 20.18 -18.12 -9.29
C ASP A 371 19.79 -18.20 -7.81
N TRP A 372 20.78 -18.12 -6.91
CA TRP A 372 20.60 -18.26 -5.48
C TRP A 372 21.08 -17.02 -4.74
N ILE A 373 20.23 -16.50 -3.88
CA ILE A 373 20.53 -15.39 -2.97
C ILE A 373 20.72 -15.94 -1.56
N ASP A 374 21.71 -15.40 -0.85
CA ASP A 374 21.86 -15.66 0.59
C ASP A 374 20.97 -14.66 1.36
N VAL A 375 19.91 -15.18 1.96
CA VAL A 375 19.00 -14.42 2.79
C VAL A 375 19.30 -14.77 4.24
N ARG A 376 20.11 -13.95 4.90
CA ARG A 376 20.49 -14.11 6.32
C ARG A 376 21.03 -15.52 6.65
N GLY A 377 21.92 -16.04 5.80
CA GLY A 377 22.52 -17.36 5.95
C GLY A 377 21.72 -18.53 5.35
N HIS A 378 20.56 -18.27 4.79
CA HIS A 378 19.75 -19.27 4.13
C HIS A 378 19.73 -19.02 2.60
N LYS A 379 20.14 -20.02 1.82
CA LYS A 379 20.07 -19.94 0.37
C LYS A 379 18.62 -20.06 -0.12
N LYS A 380 18.12 -19.04 -0.79
CA LYS A 380 16.82 -19.03 -1.47
C LYS A 380 17.01 -18.87 -2.98
N HIS A 381 16.15 -19.49 -3.78
CA HIS A 381 16.15 -19.26 -5.21
C HIS A 381 15.60 -17.85 -5.51
N ILE A 382 16.31 -17.08 -6.36
CA ILE A 382 16.04 -15.66 -6.64
C ILE A 382 14.59 -15.40 -7.08
N LYS A 383 14.00 -16.28 -7.92
CA LYS A 383 12.61 -16.14 -8.36
C LYS A 383 11.60 -16.28 -7.22
N GLY A 384 11.88 -17.15 -6.25
CA GLY A 384 11.07 -17.30 -5.04
C GLY A 384 11.17 -16.07 -4.16
N TYR A 385 12.39 -15.57 -3.96
CA TYR A 385 12.64 -14.37 -3.17
C TYR A 385 12.01 -13.11 -3.78
N LEU A 386 12.07 -12.93 -5.11
CA LEU A 386 11.42 -11.83 -5.80
C LEU A 386 9.89 -11.83 -5.62
N LYS A 387 9.25 -13.01 -5.59
CA LYS A 387 7.81 -13.12 -5.31
C LYS A 387 7.45 -12.60 -3.91
N GLU A 388 8.32 -12.81 -2.91
CA GLU A 388 8.13 -12.30 -1.55
C GLU A 388 8.11 -10.75 -1.51
N PHE A 389 8.71 -10.10 -2.51
CA PHE A 389 8.68 -8.64 -2.69
C PHE A 389 7.73 -8.19 -3.81
N LEU A 390 6.71 -8.98 -4.10
CA LEU A 390 5.65 -8.67 -5.07
C LEU A 390 6.16 -8.40 -6.50
N PHE A 391 7.26 -9.05 -6.89
CA PHE A 391 7.77 -8.99 -8.25
C PHE A 391 7.29 -10.17 -9.10
N ASP A 392 7.07 -9.91 -10.39
CA ASP A 392 6.98 -10.98 -11.37
C ASP A 392 8.36 -11.65 -11.51
N PRO A 393 8.47 -12.99 -11.35
CA PRO A 393 9.73 -13.69 -11.53
C PRO A 393 10.38 -13.52 -12.91
N ALA A 394 9.62 -13.09 -13.91
CA ALA A 394 10.14 -12.85 -15.27
C ALA A 394 11.14 -11.68 -15.32
N ILE A 395 11.09 -10.73 -14.36
CA ILE A 395 11.96 -9.56 -14.35
C ILE A 395 13.40 -9.86 -13.90
N VAL A 396 13.71 -11.09 -13.53
CA VAL A 396 15.03 -11.44 -12.97
C VAL A 396 16.19 -11.04 -13.86
N ASP A 397 16.01 -11.06 -15.18
CA ASP A 397 17.01 -10.68 -16.18
C ASP A 397 16.81 -9.26 -16.75
N ALA A 398 15.80 -8.52 -16.27
CA ALA A 398 15.52 -7.16 -16.69
C ALA A 398 16.60 -6.18 -16.18
N PRO A 399 16.98 -5.15 -16.97
CA PRO A 399 17.84 -4.09 -16.50
C PRO A 399 17.09 -3.21 -15.48
N ILE A 400 17.79 -2.75 -14.44
CA ILE A 400 17.19 -1.90 -13.39
C ILE A 400 16.59 -0.62 -13.97
N GLY A 401 17.18 -0.11 -15.06
CA GLY A 401 16.69 1.09 -15.74
C GLY A 401 15.27 0.96 -16.30
N SER A 402 14.82 -0.27 -16.60
CA SER A 402 13.44 -0.53 -17.08
C SER A 402 12.40 -0.59 -15.97
N LEU A 403 12.83 -0.65 -14.71
CA LEU A 403 11.93 -0.70 -13.55
C LEU A 403 11.36 0.70 -13.25
N SER A 404 10.11 0.75 -12.83
CA SER A 404 9.48 1.94 -12.26
C SER A 404 10.18 2.41 -10.98
N GLY A 405 9.94 3.65 -10.55
CA GLY A 405 10.49 4.18 -9.28
C GLY A 405 10.13 3.30 -8.07
N GLY A 406 8.88 2.87 -7.95
CA GLY A 406 8.41 1.99 -6.88
C GLY A 406 9.05 0.60 -6.93
N GLU A 407 9.20 0.00 -8.13
CA GLU A 407 9.90 -1.28 -8.28
C GLU A 407 11.38 -1.18 -7.91
N ARG A 408 12.04 -0.09 -8.28
CA ARG A 408 13.43 0.15 -7.83
C ARG A 408 13.54 0.25 -6.32
N SER A 409 12.60 0.92 -5.67
CA SER A 409 12.55 1.00 -4.21
C SER A 409 12.31 -0.37 -3.57
N ARG A 410 11.38 -1.18 -4.08
CA ARG A 410 11.16 -2.57 -3.63
C ARG A 410 12.39 -3.44 -3.83
N LEU A 411 13.10 -3.28 -4.96
CA LEU A 411 14.34 -4.02 -5.21
C LEU A 411 15.44 -3.65 -4.22
N LEU A 412 15.55 -2.36 -3.87
CA LEU A 412 16.48 -1.89 -2.85
C LEU A 412 16.15 -2.51 -1.48
N LEU A 413 14.86 -2.50 -1.09
CA LEU A 413 14.40 -3.17 0.13
C LEU A 413 14.74 -4.66 0.10
N ALA A 414 14.43 -5.37 -0.98
CA ALA A 414 14.75 -6.79 -1.13
C ALA A 414 16.25 -7.05 -0.96
N ARG A 415 17.11 -6.23 -1.55
CA ARG A 415 18.57 -6.35 -1.41
C ARG A 415 19.03 -6.16 0.03
N GLU A 416 18.56 -5.11 0.68
CA GLU A 416 19.00 -4.79 2.05
C GLU A 416 18.45 -5.78 3.08
N PHE A 417 17.22 -6.23 2.93
CA PHE A 417 16.64 -7.25 3.83
C PHE A 417 17.25 -8.65 3.67
N ALA A 418 17.92 -8.96 2.56
CA ALA A 418 18.69 -10.19 2.42
C ALA A 418 19.92 -10.21 3.33
N ARG A 419 20.46 -9.05 3.72
CA ARG A 419 21.71 -8.95 4.49
C ARG A 419 21.48 -9.30 5.95
N HIS A 420 22.52 -9.89 6.58
CA HIS A 420 22.55 -10.08 8.04
C HIS A 420 22.70 -8.74 8.75
N ALA A 421 21.72 -8.39 9.57
CA ALA A 421 21.80 -7.23 10.44
C ALA A 421 20.92 -7.42 11.68
N ASN A 422 21.29 -6.77 12.78
CA ASN A 422 20.53 -6.71 14.01
C ASN A 422 20.12 -5.27 14.39
N LEU A 423 20.47 -4.29 13.55
CA LEU A 423 19.98 -2.92 13.57
C LEU A 423 19.54 -2.52 12.17
N LEU A 424 18.31 -2.09 12.04
CA LEU A 424 17.73 -1.54 10.81
C LEU A 424 17.51 -0.04 10.98
N VAL A 425 18.06 0.76 10.11
CA VAL A 425 17.93 2.22 10.10
C VAL A 425 17.25 2.64 8.83
N LEU A 426 16.08 3.26 8.95
CA LEU A 426 15.22 3.69 7.85
C LEU A 426 15.07 5.22 7.90
N ASP A 427 15.61 5.93 6.93
CA ASP A 427 15.44 7.38 6.80
C ASP A 427 14.47 7.70 5.67
N GLU A 428 13.25 8.15 6.03
CA GLU A 428 12.11 8.41 5.15
C GLU A 428 11.80 7.26 4.18
N PRO A 429 11.62 6.03 4.69
CA PRO A 429 11.44 4.85 3.82
C PRO A 429 10.11 4.87 3.07
N THR A 430 9.13 5.63 3.54
CA THR A 430 7.78 5.71 3.00
C THR A 430 7.69 6.55 1.72
N ASN A 431 8.69 7.41 1.45
CA ASN A 431 8.71 8.24 0.25
C ASN A 431 8.74 7.38 -1.02
N ASP A 432 7.85 7.69 -1.98
CA ASP A 432 7.72 7.04 -3.30
C ASP A 432 7.37 5.53 -3.26
N LEU A 433 6.95 4.98 -2.12
CA LEU A 433 6.40 3.63 -2.03
C LEU A 433 4.89 3.68 -2.25
N ASP A 434 4.33 2.71 -2.99
CA ASP A 434 2.88 2.53 -3.07
C ASP A 434 2.34 1.85 -1.80
N LEU A 435 1.03 1.90 -1.62
CA LEU A 435 0.37 1.36 -0.44
C LEU A 435 0.68 -0.13 -0.22
N GLU A 436 0.74 -0.93 -1.29
CA GLU A 436 1.08 -2.36 -1.21
C GLU A 436 2.52 -2.57 -0.74
N THR A 437 3.46 -1.74 -1.21
CA THR A 437 4.86 -1.81 -0.77
C THR A 437 5.02 -1.31 0.67
N LEU A 438 4.22 -0.33 1.10
CA LEU A 438 4.17 0.13 2.48
C LEU A 438 3.67 -0.98 3.41
N ASP A 439 2.63 -1.71 3.01
CA ASP A 439 2.11 -2.85 3.79
C ASP A 439 3.17 -3.96 3.90
N LEU A 440 3.85 -4.30 2.80
CA LEU A 440 4.96 -5.24 2.81
C LEU A 440 6.09 -4.79 3.75
N LEU A 441 6.45 -3.49 3.72
CA LEU A 441 7.47 -2.94 4.61
C LEU A 441 7.06 -3.04 6.08
N GLN A 442 5.77 -2.78 6.40
CA GLN A 442 5.23 -2.93 7.75
C GLN A 442 5.30 -4.39 8.22
N GLU A 443 4.91 -5.35 7.38
CA GLU A 443 5.01 -6.78 7.69
C GLU A 443 6.46 -7.20 7.97
N VAL A 444 7.39 -6.79 7.10
CA VAL A 444 8.82 -7.11 7.27
C VAL A 444 9.39 -6.51 8.56
N ILE A 445 9.00 -5.28 8.91
CA ILE A 445 9.42 -4.65 10.17
C ILE A 445 8.77 -5.36 11.37
N ALA A 446 7.50 -5.77 11.26
CA ALA A 446 6.80 -6.50 12.31
C ALA A 446 7.47 -7.84 12.65
N ASP A 447 7.96 -8.55 11.64
CA ASP A 447 8.63 -9.84 11.77
C ASP A 447 10.14 -9.73 12.07
N TYR A 448 10.69 -8.50 12.10
CA TYR A 448 12.12 -8.28 12.31
C TYR A 448 12.50 -8.40 13.79
N ASP A 449 13.35 -9.37 14.14
CA ASP A 449 13.79 -9.63 15.53
C ASP A 449 14.85 -8.63 16.05
N GLY A 450 15.41 -7.79 15.18
CA GLY A 450 16.40 -6.77 15.52
C GLY A 450 15.77 -5.46 16.00
N THR A 451 16.62 -4.49 16.27
CA THR A 451 16.23 -3.12 16.63
C THR A 451 16.00 -2.30 15.37
N VAL A 452 14.98 -1.45 15.36
CA VAL A 452 14.62 -0.60 14.21
C VAL A 452 14.60 0.87 14.64
N LEU A 453 15.29 1.71 13.88
CA LEU A 453 15.22 3.17 13.98
C LEU A 453 14.60 3.72 12.70
N ILE A 454 13.52 4.46 12.81
CA ILE A 454 12.74 4.97 11.68
C ILE A 454 12.61 6.49 11.78
N VAL A 455 13.01 7.20 10.75
CA VAL A 455 12.61 8.60 10.53
C VAL A 455 11.51 8.59 9.49
N SER A 456 10.33 9.09 9.81
CA SER A 456 9.23 9.20 8.85
C SER A 456 8.29 10.36 9.19
N HIS A 457 7.62 10.87 8.17
CA HIS A 457 6.51 11.81 8.26
C HIS A 457 5.14 11.13 8.09
N ASP A 458 5.12 9.83 7.79
CA ASP A 458 3.90 9.05 7.67
C ASP A 458 3.42 8.60 9.05
N ARG A 459 2.29 9.18 9.48
CA ARG A 459 1.70 8.99 10.81
C ARG A 459 1.17 7.56 10.98
N ASP A 460 0.43 7.04 10.01
CA ASP A 460 -0.15 5.69 10.05
C ASP A 460 0.95 4.63 10.06
N PHE A 461 1.99 4.81 9.26
CA PHE A 461 3.15 3.92 9.25
C PHE A 461 3.86 3.88 10.62
N LEU A 462 4.07 5.03 11.25
CA LEU A 462 4.67 5.11 12.59
C LEU A 462 3.77 4.45 13.63
N ASP A 463 2.46 4.76 13.66
CA ASP A 463 1.53 4.19 14.64
C ASP A 463 1.44 2.66 14.55
N ARG A 464 1.61 2.09 13.36
CA ARG A 464 1.59 0.62 13.15
C ARG A 464 2.94 -0.07 13.40
N THR A 465 4.06 0.66 13.33
CA THR A 465 5.38 0.02 13.33
C THR A 465 6.22 0.29 14.56
N VAL A 466 6.05 1.44 15.25
CA VAL A 466 6.94 1.82 16.34
C VAL A 466 6.33 1.60 17.71
N THR A 467 7.21 1.34 18.68
CA THR A 467 6.85 1.17 20.11
C THR A 467 7.29 2.34 20.97
N ILE A 468 8.21 3.15 20.46
CA ILE A 468 8.75 4.34 21.13
C ILE A 468 8.86 5.45 20.08
N THR A 469 8.42 6.65 20.42
CA THR A 469 8.54 7.84 19.57
C THR A 469 9.47 8.87 20.21
N LEU A 470 10.47 9.32 19.44
CA LEU A 470 11.37 10.42 19.78
C LEU A 470 10.91 11.67 19.02
N GLY A 471 10.33 12.59 19.74
CA GLY A 471 9.78 13.83 19.17
C GLY A 471 10.73 15.01 19.32
N LEU A 472 11.08 15.65 18.21
CA LEU A 472 11.89 16.86 18.16
C LEU A 472 11.01 18.06 17.79
N ASP A 473 11.16 19.18 18.49
CA ASP A 473 10.42 20.41 18.19
C ASP A 473 11.32 21.55 17.65
N GLY A 474 12.62 21.27 17.48
CA GLY A 474 13.61 22.25 17.05
C GLY A 474 14.20 23.11 18.17
N SER A 475 13.75 22.96 19.42
CA SER A 475 14.34 23.65 20.60
C SER A 475 15.65 22.99 21.09
N GLY A 476 15.97 21.82 20.55
CA GLY A 476 17.05 20.96 21.00
C GLY A 476 16.62 19.94 22.05
N LYS A 477 15.41 20.01 22.57
CA LYS A 477 14.84 18.99 23.45
C LYS A 477 14.27 17.86 22.62
N VAL A 478 14.51 16.62 23.09
CA VAL A 478 13.92 15.40 22.50
C VAL A 478 12.95 14.80 23.51
N ASP A 479 11.68 14.72 23.13
CA ASP A 479 10.66 14.05 23.93
C ASP A 479 10.71 12.55 23.65
N VAL A 480 10.69 11.73 24.70
CA VAL A 480 10.66 10.25 24.59
C VAL A 480 9.30 9.78 25.05
N VAL A 481 8.53 9.16 24.15
CA VAL A 481 7.15 8.73 24.41
C VAL A 481 7.00 7.26 24.07
N ALA A 482 6.41 6.49 24.98
CA ALA A 482 6.00 5.14 24.67
C ALA A 482 4.74 5.16 23.78
N GLY A 483 4.80 4.48 22.63
CA GLY A 483 3.74 4.45 21.64
C GLY A 483 4.11 5.10 20.31
N GLY A 484 3.12 5.27 19.45
CA GLY A 484 3.24 5.81 18.11
C GLY A 484 3.20 7.33 18.03
N TYR A 485 2.92 7.83 16.83
CA TYR A 485 2.81 9.27 16.58
C TYR A 485 1.63 9.92 17.32
N GLU A 486 0.46 9.26 17.33
CA GLU A 486 -0.73 9.80 18.02
C GLU A 486 -0.52 9.95 19.52
N ASP A 487 0.23 9.02 20.14
CA ASP A 487 0.55 9.09 21.57
C ASP A 487 1.46 10.29 21.88
N TRP A 488 2.45 10.56 21.03
CA TRP A 488 3.29 11.74 21.14
C TRP A 488 2.50 13.05 21.00
N VAL A 489 1.61 13.15 20.01
CA VAL A 489 0.74 14.32 19.83
C VAL A 489 -0.16 14.52 21.04
N ARG A 490 -0.78 13.45 21.54
CA ARG A 490 -1.66 13.48 22.72
C ARG A 490 -0.92 13.99 23.97
N GLN A 491 0.30 13.49 24.19
CA GLN A 491 1.12 13.91 25.33
C GLN A 491 1.50 15.41 25.21
N ARG A 492 1.87 15.89 24.03
CA ARG A 492 2.18 17.31 23.80
C ARG A 492 0.95 18.21 24.00
N TYR A 493 -0.20 17.76 23.55
CA TYR A 493 -1.45 18.50 23.77
C TYR A 493 -1.76 18.62 25.27
N GLN A 494 -1.65 17.55 26.03
CA GLN A 494 -1.83 17.55 27.48
C GLN A 494 -0.80 18.44 28.18
N ALA A 495 0.47 18.41 27.80
CA ALA A 495 1.53 19.25 28.37
C ALA A 495 1.30 20.76 28.10
N LYS A 496 0.71 21.13 26.97
CA LYS A 496 0.36 22.51 26.66
C LYS A 496 -0.84 23.02 27.50
N HIS A 497 -1.80 22.16 27.82
CA HIS A 497 -3.04 22.54 28.53
C HIS A 497 -2.96 22.30 30.03
N SER A 498 -1.97 21.57 30.53
CA SER A 498 -1.75 21.33 31.97
C SER A 498 -0.85 22.37 32.66
N ARG A 499 -0.50 23.49 31.99
CA ARG A 499 0.16 24.62 32.67
C ARG A 499 -0.82 25.25 33.65
N PRO A 500 -0.60 25.20 34.98
CA PRO A 500 -1.48 25.84 35.93
C PRO A 500 -1.47 27.36 35.67
N PRO A 501 -2.62 28.04 35.76
CA PRO A 501 -2.65 29.49 35.71
C PRO A 501 -1.79 30.04 36.84
N ALA A 502 -0.99 31.07 36.54
CA ALA A 502 -0.14 31.77 37.49
C ALA A 502 -0.96 32.14 38.74
N ARG A 503 -0.49 31.73 39.93
CA ARG A 503 -1.10 31.98 41.21
C ARG A 503 -1.34 33.49 41.41
N GLY A 504 -2.59 33.93 41.19
CA GLY A 504 -3.12 35.13 41.80
C GLY A 504 -3.58 34.77 43.23
N ARG A 505 -3.02 35.42 44.22
CA ARG A 505 -3.46 35.34 45.63
C ARG A 505 -4.91 35.84 45.75
N GLY A 506 -5.78 35.04 46.38
CA GLY A 506 -7.12 35.47 46.78
C GLY A 506 -7.79 34.38 47.60
N SER A 507 -7.94 34.68 48.88
CA SER A 507 -8.54 33.93 49.97
C SER A 507 -10.03 33.64 49.80
N GLY A 508 -10.53 32.51 50.35
CA GLY A 508 -11.92 32.42 50.80
C GLY A 508 -12.56 31.04 50.60
N GLY A 509 -12.90 30.44 51.73
CA GLY A 509 -13.42 29.14 52.00
C GLY A 509 -14.80 28.80 51.42
N GLY A 510 -15.17 27.53 51.60
CA GLY A 510 -16.54 27.06 51.51
C GLY A 510 -16.73 25.68 50.88
N SER A 511 -16.86 24.67 51.77
CA SER A 511 -17.74 23.50 51.74
C SER A 511 -17.94 22.66 50.47
N ASP A 512 -17.47 21.50 50.53
CA ASP A 512 -18.06 20.14 50.44
C ASP A 512 -19.35 19.92 49.60
N GLN A 513 -19.37 18.75 48.96
CA GLN A 513 -20.50 18.01 48.35
C GLN A 513 -20.77 18.26 46.85
N ASP A 514 -20.42 17.34 46.04
CA ASP A 514 -21.22 16.42 45.24
C ASP A 514 -20.41 15.80 44.08
N LYS A 515 -20.14 14.53 44.21
CA LYS A 515 -19.69 13.67 43.09
C LYS A 515 -20.93 13.10 42.39
N PRO A 516 -21.10 13.26 41.09
CA PRO A 516 -21.99 12.38 40.33
C PRO A 516 -21.23 11.15 39.80
N THR A 517 -21.74 10.02 40.18
CA THR A 517 -21.39 8.69 39.67
C THR A 517 -21.81 8.57 38.19
N PRO A 518 -21.00 7.98 37.30
CA PRO A 518 -21.44 7.72 35.92
C PRO A 518 -22.47 6.59 35.88
N PRO A 519 -23.49 6.68 34.98
CA PRO A 519 -24.51 5.65 34.87
C PRO A 519 -23.98 4.41 34.18
N ALA A 520 -24.25 3.26 34.80
CA ALA A 520 -24.03 1.96 34.26
C ALA A 520 -24.84 1.74 32.96
N LEU A 521 -24.16 1.37 31.90
CA LEU A 521 -24.76 0.88 30.66
C LEU A 521 -25.48 -0.45 30.94
N ARG A 522 -26.80 -0.40 30.92
CA ARG A 522 -27.67 -1.60 30.91
C ARG A 522 -27.47 -2.31 29.57
N ALA A 523 -27.00 -3.56 29.65
CA ALA A 523 -27.08 -4.52 28.56
C ALA A 523 -28.56 -4.74 28.18
N SER A 524 -28.91 -4.38 26.96
CA SER A 524 -30.20 -4.74 26.37
C SER A 524 -30.13 -6.20 25.93
N SER A 525 -30.95 -7.00 26.59
CA SER A 525 -31.24 -8.39 26.26
C SER A 525 -31.83 -8.53 24.86
N LEU A 526 -31.16 -9.27 24.00
CA LEU A 526 -31.72 -9.81 22.76
C LEU A 526 -32.75 -10.89 23.07
N PRO A 527 -33.89 -10.97 22.36
CA PRO A 527 -34.85 -12.02 22.57
C PRO A 527 -34.33 -13.35 22.03
N ALA A 528 -34.30 -14.34 22.90
CA ALA A 528 -34.14 -15.74 22.53
C ALA A 528 -35.41 -16.22 21.88
N SER A 529 -35.37 -16.54 20.58
CA SER A 529 -36.24 -17.61 20.00
C SER A 529 -35.87 -17.86 18.54
N GLY A 530 -35.36 -19.01 18.28
CA GLY A 530 -35.09 -19.58 16.97
C GLY A 530 -34.42 -20.93 17.19
N ARG A 531 -35.24 -22.00 17.34
CA ARG A 531 -34.73 -23.38 17.32
C ARG A 531 -33.93 -23.54 16.04
N GLY A 532 -32.61 -23.73 16.16
CA GLY A 532 -31.69 -23.95 15.05
C GLY A 532 -32.21 -25.08 14.16
N ALA A 533 -32.53 -24.78 12.94
CA ALA A 533 -32.76 -25.78 11.92
C ALA A 533 -31.49 -26.62 11.83
N LYS A 534 -31.61 -27.94 11.97
CA LYS A 534 -30.49 -28.88 11.80
C LYS A 534 -30.60 -29.50 10.42
N LEU A 535 -29.50 -29.85 9.80
CA LEU A 535 -29.47 -30.71 8.62
C LEU A 535 -30.31 -31.96 8.87
N SER A 536 -30.97 -32.46 7.84
CA SER A 536 -31.66 -33.75 7.97
C SER A 536 -30.65 -34.85 8.29
N TYR A 537 -31.07 -35.93 8.94
CA TYR A 537 -30.18 -37.06 9.27
C TYR A 537 -29.46 -37.62 8.02
N LYS A 538 -30.16 -37.61 6.87
CA LYS A 538 -29.62 -38.06 5.58
C LYS A 538 -28.51 -37.09 5.09
N ASP A 539 -28.79 -35.80 5.15
CA ASP A 539 -27.82 -34.78 4.67
C ASP A 539 -26.60 -34.74 5.58
N GLN A 540 -26.74 -34.84 6.91
CA GLN A 540 -25.60 -34.93 7.83
C GLN A 540 -24.76 -36.16 7.56
N ARG A 541 -25.38 -37.31 7.29
CA ARG A 541 -24.65 -38.53 6.91
C ARG A 541 -23.91 -38.40 5.58
N ASP A 542 -24.55 -37.78 4.58
CA ASP A 542 -23.93 -37.52 3.29
C ASP A 542 -22.75 -36.57 3.44
N TYR A 543 -22.88 -35.50 4.23
CA TYR A 543 -21.84 -34.52 4.53
C TYR A 543 -20.57 -35.18 5.11
N ASP A 544 -20.74 -36.09 6.06
CA ASP A 544 -19.63 -36.73 6.76
C ASP A 544 -19.00 -37.88 5.95
N ARG A 545 -19.77 -38.56 5.07
CA ARG A 545 -19.34 -39.76 4.34
C ARG A 545 -18.73 -39.46 2.97
N LEU A 546 -19.34 -38.53 2.23
CA LEU A 546 -18.97 -38.30 0.82
C LEU A 546 -17.50 -37.90 0.60
N PRO A 547 -16.83 -37.08 1.44
CA PRO A 547 -15.43 -36.77 1.26
C PRO A 547 -14.54 -38.01 1.26
N GLY A 548 -14.75 -38.94 2.19
CA GLY A 548 -13.97 -40.18 2.25
C GLY A 548 -14.28 -41.14 1.09
N GLU A 549 -15.49 -41.10 0.53
CA GLU A 549 -15.84 -41.88 -0.65
C GLU A 549 -15.19 -41.33 -1.91
N ILE A 550 -15.13 -40.01 -2.07
CA ILE A 550 -14.45 -39.32 -3.18
C ILE A 550 -12.96 -39.66 -3.14
N GLU A 551 -12.29 -39.50 -2.01
CA GLU A 551 -10.86 -39.79 -1.86
C GLU A 551 -10.50 -41.24 -2.19
N ARG A 552 -11.38 -42.20 -1.81
CA ARG A 552 -11.21 -43.60 -2.15
C ARG A 552 -11.31 -43.83 -3.64
N LEU A 553 -12.35 -43.29 -4.30
CA LEU A 553 -12.57 -43.44 -5.74
C LEU A 553 -11.45 -42.78 -6.56
N GLU A 554 -10.94 -41.64 -6.12
CA GLU A 554 -9.77 -40.97 -6.74
C GLU A 554 -8.51 -41.84 -6.66
N THR A 555 -8.30 -42.51 -5.51
CA THR A 555 -7.17 -43.44 -5.34
C THR A 555 -7.28 -44.65 -6.29
N GLU A 556 -8.50 -45.17 -6.43
CA GLU A 556 -8.77 -46.29 -7.36
C GLU A 556 -8.58 -45.87 -8.82
N VAL A 557 -9.02 -44.68 -9.22
CA VAL A 557 -8.79 -44.10 -10.55
C VAL A 557 -7.29 -43.94 -10.83
N ALA A 558 -6.54 -43.39 -9.87
CA ALA A 558 -5.09 -43.20 -10.03
C ALA A 558 -4.34 -44.51 -10.19
N ALA A 559 -4.75 -45.57 -9.46
CA ALA A 559 -4.17 -46.90 -9.61
C ALA A 559 -4.46 -47.50 -10.98
N ASP A 560 -5.68 -47.35 -11.48
CA ASP A 560 -6.09 -47.86 -12.80
C ASP A 560 -5.43 -47.08 -13.93
N GLU A 561 -5.25 -45.77 -13.80
CA GLU A 561 -4.50 -44.93 -14.74
C GLU A 561 -3.02 -45.31 -14.78
N ALA A 562 -2.42 -45.58 -13.62
CA ALA A 562 -1.06 -46.10 -13.56
C ALA A 562 -0.90 -47.44 -14.27
N ALA A 563 -1.90 -48.34 -14.16
CA ALA A 563 -1.91 -49.60 -14.89
C ALA A 563 -2.09 -49.42 -16.41
N LEU A 564 -2.90 -48.44 -16.83
CA LEU A 564 -3.05 -48.08 -18.26
C LEU A 564 -1.84 -47.38 -18.87
N SER A 565 -0.91 -46.87 -18.05
CA SER A 565 0.32 -46.19 -18.50
C SER A 565 1.36 -47.19 -19.07
N ASP A 566 1.14 -48.51 -18.96
CA ASP A 566 1.98 -49.52 -19.61
C ASP A 566 1.71 -49.51 -21.14
N PRO A 567 2.68 -49.08 -21.98
CA PRO A 567 2.48 -48.96 -23.43
C PRO A 567 2.14 -50.30 -24.14
N ASP A 568 2.52 -51.42 -23.53
CA ASP A 568 2.35 -52.75 -24.11
C ASP A 568 1.08 -53.45 -23.61
N LEU A 569 0.34 -52.85 -22.68
CA LEU A 569 -0.87 -53.47 -22.10
C LEU A 569 -1.92 -53.76 -23.19
N PHE A 570 -2.18 -52.78 -24.06
CA PHE A 570 -3.17 -52.96 -25.14
C PHE A 570 -2.79 -54.09 -26.12
N LEU A 571 -1.49 -54.27 -26.39
CA LEU A 571 -1.00 -55.33 -27.31
C LEU A 571 -1.01 -56.71 -26.65
N ARG A 572 -0.86 -56.78 -25.32
CA ARG A 572 -0.81 -58.05 -24.57
C ARG A 572 -2.18 -58.50 -24.09
N ASP A 573 -3.05 -57.59 -23.72
CA ASP A 573 -4.36 -57.86 -23.13
C ASP A 573 -5.36 -56.70 -23.38
N ALA A 574 -5.96 -56.72 -24.57
CA ALA A 574 -6.91 -55.71 -25.00
C ALA A 574 -8.20 -55.71 -24.16
N ASP A 575 -8.61 -56.87 -23.63
CA ASP A 575 -9.80 -56.98 -22.79
C ASP A 575 -9.56 -56.32 -21.43
N ARG A 576 -8.37 -56.52 -20.86
CA ARG A 576 -7.97 -55.84 -19.61
C ARG A 576 -7.86 -54.33 -19.76
N PHE A 577 -7.34 -53.87 -20.89
CA PHE A 577 -7.30 -52.42 -21.21
C PHE A 577 -8.70 -51.82 -21.30
N ALA A 578 -9.63 -52.50 -21.95
CA ALA A 578 -11.01 -52.08 -22.07
C ALA A 578 -11.71 -52.06 -20.70
N GLU A 579 -11.52 -53.10 -19.87
CA GLU A 579 -12.08 -53.19 -18.52
C GLU A 579 -11.61 -52.08 -17.61
N LEU A 580 -10.30 -51.75 -17.58
CA LEU A 580 -9.72 -50.65 -16.83
C LEU A 580 -10.27 -49.30 -17.30
N SER A 581 -10.35 -49.10 -18.62
CA SER A 581 -10.87 -47.86 -19.20
C SER A 581 -12.36 -47.62 -18.83
N GLU A 582 -13.17 -48.68 -18.85
CA GLU A 582 -14.58 -48.61 -18.46
C GLU A 582 -14.76 -48.37 -16.94
N ARG A 583 -13.89 -48.96 -16.11
CA ARG A 583 -13.89 -48.78 -14.67
C ARG A 583 -13.51 -47.35 -14.29
N ILE A 584 -12.48 -46.78 -14.91
CA ILE A 584 -12.10 -45.37 -14.74
C ILE A 584 -13.26 -44.44 -15.11
N ALA A 585 -13.93 -44.72 -16.24
CA ALA A 585 -15.07 -43.93 -16.67
C ALA A 585 -16.25 -43.98 -15.67
N ARG A 586 -16.50 -45.13 -15.08
CA ARG A 586 -17.54 -45.32 -14.03
C ARG A 586 -17.14 -44.58 -12.76
N HIS A 587 -15.93 -44.80 -12.22
CA HIS A 587 -15.49 -44.15 -10.98
C HIS A 587 -15.45 -42.62 -11.12
N ARG A 588 -15.07 -42.08 -12.27
CA ARG A 588 -15.12 -40.62 -12.52
C ARG A 588 -16.56 -40.07 -12.51
N ALA A 589 -17.52 -40.83 -13.04
CA ALA A 589 -18.93 -40.43 -12.97
C ALA A 589 -19.48 -40.48 -11.52
N ASP A 590 -19.06 -41.49 -10.75
CA ASP A 590 -19.42 -41.62 -9.34
C ASP A 590 -18.80 -40.52 -8.49
N ILE A 591 -17.56 -40.12 -8.74
CA ILE A 591 -16.89 -38.97 -8.10
C ILE A 591 -17.67 -37.69 -8.39
N GLU A 592 -18.01 -37.42 -9.64
CA GLU A 592 -18.77 -36.22 -10.03
C GLU A 592 -20.14 -36.15 -9.34
N ALA A 593 -20.84 -37.29 -9.24
CA ALA A 593 -22.12 -37.36 -8.54
C ALA A 593 -21.98 -37.15 -7.02
N ALA A 594 -20.94 -37.70 -6.41
CA ALA A 594 -20.64 -37.55 -4.99
C ALA A 594 -20.22 -36.10 -4.64
N GLU A 595 -19.40 -35.46 -5.48
CA GLU A 595 -19.00 -34.06 -5.34
C GLU A 595 -20.20 -33.11 -5.44
N LEU A 596 -21.08 -33.29 -6.43
CA LEU A 596 -22.29 -32.49 -6.57
C LEU A 596 -23.18 -32.60 -5.35
N ARG A 597 -23.36 -33.83 -4.86
CA ARG A 597 -24.20 -34.05 -3.67
C ARG A 597 -23.59 -33.47 -2.41
N TRP A 598 -22.26 -33.58 -2.26
CA TRP A 598 -21.57 -33.01 -1.12
C TRP A 598 -21.65 -31.47 -1.12
N LEU A 599 -21.51 -30.81 -2.29
CA LEU A 599 -21.66 -29.36 -2.44
C LEU A 599 -23.06 -28.89 -2.05
N GLU A 600 -24.13 -29.60 -2.49
CA GLU A 600 -25.49 -29.27 -2.10
C GLU A 600 -25.68 -29.30 -0.56
N VAL A 601 -25.12 -30.33 0.07
CA VAL A 601 -25.23 -30.49 1.53
C VAL A 601 -24.35 -29.51 2.28
N ALA A 602 -23.16 -29.16 1.75
CA ALA A 602 -22.27 -28.16 2.32
C ALA A 602 -22.90 -26.75 2.26
N GLU A 603 -23.55 -26.38 1.15
CA GLU A 603 -24.30 -25.10 1.05
C GLU A 603 -25.44 -25.05 2.08
N MET A 604 -26.16 -26.16 2.30
CA MET A 604 -27.19 -26.23 3.34
C MET A 604 -26.62 -26.13 4.76
N ALA A 605 -25.44 -26.72 5.01
CA ALA A 605 -24.73 -26.62 6.29
C ALA A 605 -24.28 -25.20 6.58
N GLU A 606 -23.72 -24.52 5.59
CA GLU A 606 -23.24 -23.13 5.66
C GLU A 606 -24.40 -22.15 5.87
N ALA A 607 -25.54 -22.36 5.18
CA ALA A 607 -26.78 -21.59 5.39
C ALA A 607 -27.35 -21.74 6.79
N LEU A 608 -27.02 -22.83 7.50
CA LEU A 608 -27.43 -23.12 8.88
C LEU A 608 -26.36 -22.68 9.92
N GLY A 609 -25.26 -22.03 9.51
CA GLY A 609 -24.25 -21.44 10.39
C GLY A 609 -23.30 -22.45 11.03
N ARG A 610 -22.96 -23.51 10.33
CA ARG A 610 -21.94 -24.51 10.73
C ARG A 610 -20.71 -24.44 9.88
#